data_db223ecc9a9a2216dd1b8da3a48719db
#
_entry.id   db223ecc9a9a2216dd1b8da3a48719db
#
_cell.length_a   1.000
_cell.length_b   1.000
_cell.length_c   1.000
_cell.angle_alpha   90.00
_cell.angle_beta   90.00
_cell.angle_gamma   90.00
#
_symmetry.space_group_name_H-M   'P 1'
#
loop_
_entity.id
_entity.type
_entity.pdbx_description
1 polymer ?
#
loop_
_entity_poly.entity_id
_entity_poly.type
_entity_poly.pdbx_seq_one_letter_code
_entity_poly.pdbx_strand_id
1 'polypeptide(L)'
;MPRTISRRTRRRAIINGYRSGLEDKLSEQISDAGLDVNYETDKITYTVPERQSTYTPDFRINTSNGEFYIEGKGRWTVDDRHKHLLIREQHPNLDIRFVFSNANAKLYKGSPTTYAQWCDKFGFRYANKTIPPEWLQEGKQTT
;
A
#
# COMPACT_ATOMS: atom_id res chain seq x y z
N MET A 1 17.63 -0.39 5.89
CA MET A 1 17.09 -0.68 7.23
C MET A 1 15.69 -0.10 7.34
N PRO A 2 14.71 -0.91 7.63
CA PRO A 2 13.40 -0.33 7.95
C PRO A 2 13.54 0.52 9.20
N ARG A 3 12.96 1.70 9.17
CA ARG A 3 12.94 2.57 10.35
C ARG A 3 12.17 1.89 11.46
N THR A 4 12.78 1.79 12.64
CA THR A 4 12.07 1.36 13.83
C THR A 4 11.00 2.41 14.15
N ILE A 5 9.74 1.99 14.20
CA ILE A 5 8.65 2.89 14.57
C ILE A 5 8.83 3.26 16.04
N SER A 6 8.87 4.56 16.35
CA SER A 6 9.02 5.04 17.71
C SER A 6 7.82 4.60 18.56
N ARG A 7 8.01 4.46 19.89
CA ARG A 7 6.93 4.16 20.83
C ARG A 7 5.77 5.14 20.70
N ARG A 8 6.08 6.42 20.52
CA ARG A 8 5.07 7.48 20.37
C ARG A 8 4.24 7.28 19.10
N THR A 9 4.88 7.02 17.97
CA THR A 9 4.19 6.76 16.69
C THR A 9 3.30 5.52 16.79
N ARG A 10 3.80 4.46 17.43
CA ARG A 10 3.04 3.23 17.61
C ARG A 10 1.83 3.43 18.52
N ARG A 11 1.97 4.18 19.62
CA ARG A 11 0.85 4.52 20.50
C ARG A 11 -0.23 5.31 19.79
N ARG A 12 0.18 6.28 18.97
CA ARG A 12 -0.76 7.10 18.19
C ARG A 12 -1.53 6.23 17.19
N ALA A 13 -0.85 5.33 16.49
CA ALA A 13 -1.49 4.42 15.54
C ALA A 13 -2.55 3.56 16.24
N ILE A 14 -2.26 3.01 17.40
CA ILE A 14 -3.20 2.21 18.18
C ILE A 14 -4.41 3.04 18.60
N ILE A 15 -4.21 4.27 19.09
CA ILE A 15 -5.28 5.18 19.51
C ILE A 15 -6.22 5.47 18.34
N ASN A 16 -5.68 5.63 17.13
CA ASN A 16 -6.46 5.93 15.93
C ASN A 16 -7.00 4.67 15.23
N GLY A 17 -6.76 3.47 15.78
CA GLY A 17 -7.25 2.22 15.23
C GLY A 17 -6.42 1.64 14.08
N TYR A 18 -5.21 2.14 13.87
CA TYR A 18 -4.31 1.65 12.82
C TYR A 18 -3.26 0.71 13.39
N ARG A 19 -2.84 -0.29 12.58
CA ARG A 19 -1.89 -1.30 13.02
C ARG A 19 -0.44 -0.83 13.01
N SER A 20 -0.13 0.28 12.34
CA SER A 20 1.24 0.78 12.25
C SER A 20 1.29 2.31 12.22
N GLY A 21 2.46 2.87 12.54
CA GLY A 21 2.67 4.30 12.44
C GLY A 21 2.64 4.81 10.99
N LEU A 22 3.03 3.97 10.03
CA LEU A 22 2.93 4.33 8.61
C LEU A 22 1.46 4.45 8.21
N GLU A 23 0.62 3.49 8.57
CA GLU A 23 -0.81 3.54 8.26
C GLU A 23 -1.47 4.77 8.85
N ASP A 24 -1.11 5.15 10.10
CA ASP A 24 -1.60 6.37 10.74
C ASP A 24 -1.19 7.62 9.94
N LYS A 25 0.06 7.70 9.49
CA LYS A 25 0.53 8.83 8.69
C LYS A 25 -0.17 8.92 7.35
N LEU A 26 -0.39 7.78 6.69
CA LEU A 26 -1.07 7.76 5.40
C LEU A 26 -2.53 8.17 5.56
N SER A 27 -3.20 7.73 6.62
CA SER A 27 -4.58 8.12 6.87
C SER A 27 -4.69 9.62 7.13
N GLU A 28 -3.75 10.22 7.86
CA GLU A 28 -3.69 11.66 8.06
C GLU A 28 -3.52 12.39 6.74
N GLN A 29 -2.62 11.92 5.89
CA GLN A 29 -2.37 12.55 4.59
C GLN A 29 -3.61 12.51 3.72
N ILE A 30 -4.33 11.39 3.70
CA ILE A 30 -5.58 11.25 2.95
C ILE A 30 -6.64 12.22 3.50
N SER A 31 -6.82 12.24 4.82
CA SER A 31 -7.78 13.11 5.49
C SER A 31 -7.44 14.59 5.29
N ASP A 32 -6.17 14.97 5.40
CA ASP A 32 -5.71 16.34 5.20
C ASP A 32 -5.92 16.81 3.76
N ALA A 33 -5.94 15.89 2.81
CA ALA A 33 -6.25 16.19 1.41
C ALA A 33 -7.76 16.35 1.16
N GLY A 34 -8.61 16.19 2.18
CA GLY A 34 -10.06 16.31 2.07
C GLY A 34 -10.74 15.08 1.49
N LEU A 35 -10.07 13.94 1.51
CA LEU A 35 -10.62 12.68 0.99
C LEU A 35 -11.11 11.79 2.13
N ASP A 36 -12.04 10.90 1.81
CA ASP A 36 -12.51 9.90 2.78
C ASP A 36 -11.40 8.89 3.07
N VAL A 37 -11.25 8.54 4.34
CA VAL A 37 -10.32 7.50 4.76
C VAL A 37 -11.09 6.18 4.82
N ASN A 38 -10.91 5.34 3.80
CA ASN A 38 -11.50 4.00 3.75
C ASN A 38 -10.43 2.99 4.15
N TYR A 39 -10.29 2.77 5.46
CA TYR A 39 -9.24 1.92 6.02
C TYR A 39 -9.76 0.50 6.24
N GLU A 40 -9.12 -0.46 5.57
CA GLU A 40 -9.45 -1.90 5.67
C GLU A 40 -10.93 -2.21 5.44
N THR A 41 -11.61 -1.41 4.60
CA THR A 41 -13.05 -1.58 4.31
C THR A 41 -13.31 -2.57 3.19
N ASP A 42 -12.31 -2.81 2.34
CA ASP A 42 -12.47 -3.62 1.15
C ASP A 42 -11.81 -4.99 1.33
N LYS A 43 -12.46 -6.02 0.79
CA LYS A 43 -11.91 -7.38 0.79
C LYS A 43 -11.87 -7.88 -0.64
N ILE A 44 -10.67 -8.22 -1.10
CA ILE A 44 -10.43 -8.67 -2.46
C ILE A 44 -10.08 -10.15 -2.40
N THR A 45 -10.92 -10.99 -3.03
CA THR A 45 -10.70 -12.43 -3.06
C THR A 45 -9.70 -12.78 -4.15
N TYR A 46 -8.73 -13.61 -3.81
CA TYR A 46 -7.80 -14.17 -4.78
C TYR A 46 -7.57 -15.64 -4.45
N THR A 47 -7.13 -16.39 -5.45
CA THR A 47 -6.90 -17.83 -5.29
C THR A 47 -5.39 -18.08 -5.19
N VAL A 48 -4.98 -18.64 -4.05
CA VAL A 48 -3.66 -19.27 -3.94
C VAL A 48 -3.85 -20.70 -4.45
N PRO A 49 -2.95 -21.26 -5.27
CA PRO A 49 -3.10 -22.65 -5.71
C PRO A 49 -3.45 -23.54 -4.52
N GLU A 50 -4.54 -24.31 -4.65
CA GLU A 50 -5.11 -25.20 -3.64
C GLU A 50 -5.95 -24.53 -2.55
N ARG A 51 -6.05 -23.19 -2.49
CA ARG A 51 -6.94 -22.53 -1.53
C ARG A 51 -7.32 -21.13 -1.99
N GLN A 52 -8.47 -20.66 -1.52
CA GLN A 52 -8.85 -19.25 -1.66
C GLN A 52 -8.32 -18.46 -0.48
N SER A 53 -7.96 -17.22 -0.73
CA SER A 53 -7.52 -16.29 0.30
C SER A 53 -8.12 -14.91 0.04
N THR A 54 -8.09 -14.04 1.05
CA THR A 54 -8.64 -12.70 0.95
C THR A 54 -7.52 -11.68 1.17
N TYR A 55 -7.48 -10.68 0.30
CA TYR A 55 -6.60 -9.53 0.44
C TYR A 55 -7.44 -8.31 0.83
N THR A 56 -7.06 -7.64 1.91
CA THR A 56 -7.70 -6.42 2.37
C THR A 56 -6.72 -5.27 2.18
N PRO A 57 -6.92 -4.41 1.14
CA PRO A 57 -6.07 -3.23 0.97
C PRO A 57 -6.18 -2.29 2.18
N ASP A 58 -5.10 -1.56 2.46
CA ASP A 58 -5.13 -0.61 3.57
C ASP A 58 -6.13 0.51 3.32
N PHE A 59 -6.09 1.13 2.13
CA PHE A 59 -6.95 2.27 1.81
C PHE A 59 -7.54 2.17 0.42
N ARG A 60 -8.78 2.60 0.27
CA ARG A 60 -9.42 2.84 -1.02
C ARG A 60 -9.57 4.34 -1.23
N ILE A 61 -9.17 4.82 -2.40
CA ILE A 61 -9.39 6.20 -2.84
C ILE A 61 -10.40 6.17 -3.99
N ASN A 62 -11.52 6.84 -3.81
CA ASN A 62 -12.53 6.96 -4.86
C ASN A 62 -12.17 8.10 -5.81
N THR A 63 -12.37 7.87 -7.10
CA THR A 63 -12.13 8.86 -8.15
C THR A 63 -13.37 9.02 -9.02
N SER A 64 -13.36 9.96 -9.96
CA SER A 64 -14.48 10.15 -10.89
C SER A 64 -14.71 8.94 -11.81
N ASN A 65 -13.69 8.12 -12.02
CA ASN A 65 -13.73 6.97 -12.95
C ASN A 65 -13.63 5.61 -12.25
N GLY A 66 -13.77 5.57 -10.92
CA GLY A 66 -13.67 4.33 -10.16
C GLY A 66 -12.92 4.51 -8.85
N GLU A 67 -11.98 3.62 -8.60
CA GLU A 67 -11.17 3.69 -7.38
C GLU A 67 -9.79 3.11 -7.61
N PHE A 68 -8.85 3.46 -6.74
CA PHE A 68 -7.58 2.79 -6.61
C PHE A 68 -7.29 2.52 -5.14
N TYR A 69 -6.35 1.59 -4.90
CA TYR A 69 -6.01 1.17 -3.55
C TYR A 69 -4.59 1.58 -3.21
N ILE A 70 -4.39 1.98 -1.97
CA ILE A 70 -3.05 2.28 -1.43
C ILE A 70 -2.73 1.24 -0.38
N GLU A 71 -1.54 0.65 -0.52
CA GLU A 71 -1.00 -0.33 0.40
C GLU A 71 0.32 0.21 0.97
N GLY A 72 0.35 0.46 2.28
CA GLY A 72 1.57 0.87 2.97
C GLY A 72 2.39 -0.37 3.34
N LYS A 73 3.69 -0.37 3.04
CA LYS A 73 4.59 -1.50 3.31
C LYS A 73 5.88 -1.06 3.97
N GLY A 74 6.13 -1.57 5.18
CA GLY A 74 7.44 -1.44 5.80
C GLY A 74 8.44 -2.45 5.23
N ARG A 75 7.98 -3.69 4.98
CA ARG A 75 8.78 -4.76 4.39
C ARG A 75 8.06 -5.31 3.19
N TRP A 76 8.85 -5.66 2.16
CA TRP A 76 8.35 -6.26 0.92
C TRP A 76 8.88 -7.69 0.84
N THR A 77 8.22 -8.59 1.56
CA THR A 77 8.68 -9.98 1.71
C THR A 77 8.41 -10.80 0.45
N VAL A 78 9.03 -11.97 0.37
CA VAL A 78 8.77 -12.90 -0.75
C VAL A 78 7.29 -13.30 -0.78
N ASP A 79 6.67 -13.48 0.38
CA ASP A 79 5.24 -13.81 0.46
C ASP A 79 4.39 -12.65 -0.06
N ASP A 80 4.72 -11.41 0.30
CA ASP A 80 4.03 -10.22 -0.22
C ASP A 80 4.14 -10.15 -1.74
N ARG A 81 5.33 -10.37 -2.29
CA ARG A 81 5.58 -10.31 -3.74
C ARG A 81 4.77 -11.38 -4.48
N HIS A 82 4.79 -12.63 -4.00
CA HIS A 82 4.00 -13.72 -4.59
C HIS A 82 2.50 -13.42 -4.53
N LYS A 83 2.03 -12.95 -3.37
CA LYS A 83 0.63 -12.58 -3.16
C LYS A 83 0.16 -11.55 -4.19
N HIS A 84 0.92 -10.48 -4.36
CA HIS A 84 0.52 -9.40 -5.27
C HIS A 84 0.65 -9.77 -6.74
N LEU A 85 1.56 -10.67 -7.10
CA LEU A 85 1.61 -11.22 -8.45
C LEU A 85 0.35 -12.04 -8.73
N LEU A 86 -0.12 -12.86 -7.78
CA LEU A 86 -1.35 -13.63 -7.91
C LEU A 86 -2.58 -12.72 -8.00
N ILE A 87 -2.67 -11.71 -7.15
CA ILE A 87 -3.78 -10.76 -7.16
C ILE A 87 -3.86 -10.06 -8.51
N ARG A 88 -2.73 -9.58 -9.05
CA ARG A 88 -2.70 -8.91 -10.35
C ARG A 88 -3.10 -9.84 -11.49
N GLU A 89 -2.65 -11.08 -11.45
CA GLU A 89 -3.02 -12.08 -12.46
C GLU A 89 -4.52 -12.33 -12.45
N GLN A 90 -5.12 -12.44 -11.27
CA GLN A 90 -6.54 -12.76 -11.11
C GLN A 90 -7.45 -11.53 -11.20
N HIS A 91 -6.92 -10.34 -10.93
CA HIS A 91 -7.65 -9.07 -10.96
C HIS A 91 -6.83 -8.01 -11.72
N PRO A 92 -6.65 -8.17 -13.05
CA PRO A 92 -5.75 -7.30 -13.82
C PRO A 92 -6.19 -5.84 -13.91
N ASN A 93 -7.47 -5.57 -13.61
CA ASN A 93 -8.01 -4.20 -13.67
C ASN A 93 -7.94 -3.46 -12.34
N LEU A 94 -7.49 -4.12 -11.27
CA LEU A 94 -7.32 -3.44 -9.99
C LEU A 94 -6.08 -2.54 -10.03
N ASP A 95 -6.26 -1.30 -9.58
CA ASP A 95 -5.18 -0.32 -9.46
C ASP A 95 -4.72 -0.30 -8.02
N ILE A 96 -3.67 -1.05 -7.72
CA ILE A 96 -3.07 -1.13 -6.39
C ILE A 96 -1.72 -0.43 -6.43
N ARG A 97 -1.53 0.53 -5.55
CA ARG A 97 -0.31 1.34 -5.49
C ARG A 97 0.32 1.22 -4.11
N PHE A 98 1.62 0.95 -4.09
CA PHE A 98 2.36 0.73 -2.85
C PHE A 98 3.03 2.01 -2.37
N VAL A 99 3.04 2.22 -1.06
CA VAL A 99 3.86 3.26 -0.44
C VAL A 99 4.78 2.55 0.54
N PHE A 100 6.08 2.49 0.20
CA PHE A 100 7.08 1.86 1.05
C PHE A 100 7.65 2.85 2.06
N SER A 101 7.91 2.39 3.28
CA SER A 101 8.67 3.20 4.25
C SER A 101 10.05 3.56 3.71
N ASN A 102 10.66 2.63 2.93
CA ASN A 102 11.91 2.84 2.23
C ASN A 102 11.92 2.00 0.95
N ALA A 103 11.55 2.62 -0.17
CA ALA A 103 11.51 1.95 -1.47
C ALA A 103 12.90 1.53 -1.96
N ASN A 104 13.97 2.11 -1.40
CA ASN A 104 15.36 1.78 -1.75
C ASN A 104 15.92 0.64 -0.92
N ALA A 105 15.13 0.04 -0.03
CA ALA A 105 15.55 -1.14 0.73
C ALA A 105 15.74 -2.32 -0.22
N LYS A 106 16.73 -3.15 0.07
CA LYS A 106 16.99 -4.36 -0.72
C LYS A 106 15.98 -5.45 -0.38
N LEU A 107 15.67 -6.31 -1.35
CA LEU A 107 14.71 -7.40 -1.16
C LEU A 107 15.12 -8.34 -0.01
N TYR A 108 16.42 -8.56 0.11
CA TYR A 108 17.04 -9.36 1.19
C TYR A 108 18.47 -8.90 1.35
N LYS A 109 19.15 -9.35 2.41
CA LYS A 109 20.55 -8.99 2.64
C LYS A 109 21.43 -9.48 1.48
N GLY A 110 22.15 -8.55 0.86
CA GLY A 110 23.00 -8.85 -0.29
C GLY A 110 22.29 -8.88 -1.64
N SER A 111 20.97 -8.61 -1.68
CA SER A 111 20.24 -8.56 -2.95
C SER A 111 20.77 -7.43 -3.84
N PRO A 112 20.91 -7.67 -5.16
CA PRO A 112 21.19 -6.60 -6.11
C PRO A 112 19.96 -5.75 -6.43
N THR A 113 18.78 -6.17 -5.97
CA THR A 113 17.50 -5.56 -6.33
C THR A 113 16.84 -4.92 -5.12
N THR A 114 16.39 -3.67 -5.28
CA THR A 114 15.61 -2.95 -4.27
C THR A 114 14.10 -3.19 -4.48
N TYR A 115 13.28 -2.78 -3.50
CA TYR A 115 11.82 -2.79 -3.62
C TYR A 115 11.38 -2.02 -4.86
N ALA A 116 11.92 -0.81 -5.05
CA ALA A 116 11.61 0.02 -6.20
C ALA A 116 11.94 -0.67 -7.53
N GLN A 117 13.13 -1.23 -7.64
CA GLN A 117 13.56 -1.94 -8.85
C GLN A 117 12.69 -3.16 -9.15
N TRP A 118 12.28 -3.89 -8.12
CA TRP A 118 11.37 -5.02 -8.29
C TRP A 118 10.01 -4.54 -8.83
N CYS A 119 9.46 -3.47 -8.25
CA CYS A 119 8.20 -2.91 -8.71
C CYS A 119 8.30 -2.42 -10.17
N ASP A 120 9.38 -1.74 -10.52
CA ASP A 120 9.63 -1.29 -11.90
C ASP A 120 9.67 -2.47 -12.87
N LYS A 121 10.35 -3.54 -12.48
CA LYS A 121 10.50 -4.75 -13.31
C LYS A 121 9.16 -5.43 -13.55
N PHE A 122 8.32 -5.53 -12.53
CA PHE A 122 7.04 -6.23 -12.61
C PHE A 122 5.85 -5.31 -12.89
N GLY A 123 6.09 -4.01 -13.07
CA GLY A 123 5.05 -3.07 -13.46
C GLY A 123 4.10 -2.66 -12.34
N PHE A 124 4.55 -2.67 -11.09
CA PHE A 124 3.76 -2.18 -9.97
C PHE A 124 4.03 -0.70 -9.71
N ARG A 125 2.99 0.06 -9.44
CA ARG A 125 3.12 1.46 -9.05
C ARG A 125 3.51 1.56 -7.59
N TYR A 126 4.43 2.45 -7.27
CA TYR A 126 4.91 2.63 -5.90
C TYR A 126 5.36 4.05 -5.65
N ALA A 127 5.49 4.38 -4.37
CA ALA A 127 6.07 5.64 -3.91
C ALA A 127 6.94 5.37 -2.69
N ASN A 128 7.80 6.33 -2.37
CA ASN A 128 8.70 6.26 -1.23
C ASN A 128 8.21 7.19 -0.13
N LYS A 129 7.93 6.64 1.04
CA LYS A 129 7.60 7.33 2.30
C LYS A 129 6.21 7.97 2.37
N THR A 130 5.76 8.66 1.34
CA THR A 130 4.49 9.38 1.34
C THR A 130 3.72 9.14 0.05
N ILE A 131 2.42 9.44 0.09
CA ILE A 131 1.58 9.36 -1.11
C ILE A 131 1.95 10.57 -1.99
N PRO A 132 2.29 10.34 -3.28
CA PRO A 132 2.53 11.45 -4.19
C PRO A 132 1.30 12.38 -4.27
N PRO A 133 1.49 13.71 -4.25
CA PRO A 133 0.36 14.64 -4.34
C PRO A 133 -0.53 14.42 -5.56
N GLU A 134 0.05 14.01 -6.68
CA GLU A 134 -0.69 13.73 -7.92
C GLU A 134 -1.67 12.56 -7.76
N TRP A 135 -1.36 11.57 -6.90
CA TRP A 135 -2.30 10.49 -6.60
C TRP A 135 -3.50 11.01 -5.79
N LEU A 136 -3.24 11.88 -4.83
CA LEU A 136 -4.31 12.48 -4.02
C LEU A 136 -5.20 13.38 -4.88
N GLN A 137 -4.62 14.03 -5.88
CA GLN A 137 -5.37 14.86 -6.83
C GLN A 137 -6.38 14.03 -7.64
N GLU A 138 -6.07 12.78 -7.96
CA GLU A 138 -7.03 11.89 -8.64
C GLU A 138 -8.29 11.70 -7.82
N GLY A 139 -8.18 11.61 -6.49
CA GLY A 139 -9.33 11.50 -5.60
C GLY A 139 -10.19 12.76 -5.53
N LYS A 140 -9.64 13.92 -5.88
CA LYS A 140 -10.33 15.20 -5.87
C LYS A 140 -11.05 15.51 -7.18
N GLN A 141 -10.83 14.74 -8.23
CA GLN A 141 -11.43 14.96 -9.56
C GLN A 141 -12.83 14.35 -9.66
N THR A 142 -13.53 14.21 -8.55
CA THR A 142 -14.92 13.76 -8.52
C THR A 142 -15.83 14.97 -8.70
N THR A 143 -16.50 15.05 -9.79
CA THR A 143 -17.55 16.05 -10.00
C THR A 143 -18.89 15.36 -9.98
#